data_3691968332c14359d207a77de153ecf3
#
_entry.id   3691968332c14359d207a77de153ecf3
#
_cell.length_a   1.000
_cell.length_b   1.000
_cell.length_c   1.000
_cell.angle_alpha   90.00
_cell.angle_beta   90.00
_cell.angle_gamma   90.00
#
_symmetry.space_group_name_H-M   'P 1'
#
loop_
_entity.id
_entity.type
_entity.pdbx_description
1 polymer ?
#
loop_
_entity_poly.entity_id
_entity_poly.type
_entity_poly.pdbx_seq_one_letter_code
_entity_poly.pdbx_strand_id
1 'polypeptide(L)'
;IQHLVDGIITDDSDVFLYGGSPVYRHMLNHRQSLESYWMSDMERELGLSRTRLIQLAFLLGSDYTEGLTGVGPVLAMEILSLYPGDHALESFRDWWREVQMGHDTMPRSKVRARIQRALRDKVHLSSDWPDVYEREAYVAPHVDDSDEPSVWGHADLDAIRAFLHEYLHWPASKTDPYVLPVLAQQRHTARLQPVRAPR
;
A
#
# COMPACT_ATOMS: atom_id res chain seq x y z
N ILE A 1 3.04 -8.67 -7.21
CA ILE A 1 4.12 -8.64 -8.22
C ILE A 1 4.46 -10.06 -8.67
N GLN A 2 4.85 -10.98 -7.77
CA GLN A 2 5.30 -12.33 -8.13
C GLN A 2 4.16 -13.38 -8.15
N HIS A 3 2.95 -13.03 -7.71
CA HIS A 3 1.79 -13.94 -7.63
C HIS A 3 2.06 -15.24 -6.85
N LEU A 4 2.87 -15.16 -5.79
CA LEU A 4 3.25 -16.30 -4.97
C LEU A 4 2.16 -16.71 -3.97
N VAL A 5 1.18 -15.86 -3.73
CA VAL A 5 0.08 -16.06 -2.77
C VAL A 5 -1.27 -15.77 -3.41
N ASP A 6 -2.33 -16.37 -2.86
CA ASP A 6 -3.70 -16.19 -3.34
C ASP A 6 -4.37 -14.91 -2.81
N GLY A 7 -3.77 -14.25 -1.81
CA GLY A 7 -4.28 -13.02 -1.22
C GLY A 7 -3.37 -12.50 -0.11
N ILE A 8 -3.57 -11.25 0.28
CA ILE A 8 -2.73 -10.54 1.23
C ILE A 8 -3.60 -10.04 2.39
N ILE A 9 -3.18 -10.32 3.62
CA ILE A 9 -3.85 -9.83 4.83
C ILE A 9 -3.00 -8.70 5.39
N THR A 10 -3.50 -7.47 5.31
CA THR A 10 -2.83 -6.29 5.86
C THR A 10 -3.80 -5.14 6.03
N ASP A 11 -3.56 -4.29 7.03
CA ASP A 11 -4.23 -3.01 7.20
C ASP A 11 -3.45 -1.85 6.58
N ASP A 12 -2.24 -2.11 6.08
CA ASP A 12 -1.41 -1.16 5.38
C ASP A 12 -1.95 -0.89 3.96
N SER A 13 -2.14 0.39 3.63
CA SER A 13 -2.64 0.82 2.32
C SER A 13 -1.59 0.79 1.22
N ASP A 14 -0.31 0.80 1.56
CA ASP A 14 0.78 0.85 0.58
C ASP A 14 0.89 -0.45 -0.23
N VAL A 15 0.28 -1.54 0.27
CA VAL A 15 0.15 -2.80 -0.46
C VAL A 15 -0.44 -2.61 -1.88
N PHE A 16 -1.32 -1.64 -2.06
CA PHE A 16 -1.93 -1.34 -3.36
C PHE A 16 -0.94 -0.67 -4.33
N LEU A 17 0.02 0.10 -3.83
CA LEU A 17 1.09 0.71 -4.63
C LEU A 17 1.99 -0.35 -5.26
N TYR A 18 2.14 -1.49 -4.59
CA TYR A 18 2.87 -2.66 -5.09
C TYR A 18 2.01 -3.63 -5.91
N GLY A 19 0.72 -3.30 -6.13
CA GLY A 19 -0.19 -4.11 -6.93
C GLY A 19 -0.73 -5.33 -6.21
N GLY A 20 -0.78 -5.30 -4.87
CA GLY A 20 -1.39 -6.37 -4.08
C GLY A 20 -2.89 -6.55 -4.40
N SER A 21 -3.32 -7.79 -4.69
CA SER A 21 -4.72 -8.11 -5.00
C SER A 21 -4.94 -9.63 -4.96
N PRO A 22 -6.00 -10.14 -4.28
CA PRO A 22 -6.88 -9.41 -3.38
C PRO A 22 -6.23 -9.06 -2.03
N VAL A 23 -6.69 -7.96 -1.43
CA VAL A 23 -6.26 -7.52 -0.10
C VAL A 23 -7.42 -7.65 0.89
N TYR A 24 -7.14 -8.25 2.04
CA TYR A 24 -8.09 -8.43 3.13
C TYR A 24 -7.68 -7.57 4.32
N ARG A 25 -8.55 -6.63 4.71
CA ARG A 25 -8.33 -5.72 5.84
C ARG A 25 -9.22 -6.08 7.03
N HIS A 26 -8.79 -5.68 8.20
CA HIS A 26 -9.50 -5.89 9.47
C HIS A 26 -9.73 -7.36 9.84
N MET A 27 -9.01 -8.30 9.23
CA MET A 27 -9.21 -9.73 9.46
C MET A 27 -9.01 -10.14 10.92
N LEU A 28 -8.10 -9.46 11.63
CA LEU A 28 -7.81 -9.73 13.04
C LEU A 28 -8.53 -8.78 14.00
N ASN A 29 -9.36 -7.88 13.48
CA ASN A 29 -10.07 -6.89 14.29
C ASN A 29 -11.53 -7.32 14.53
N HIS A 30 -11.82 -7.91 15.69
CA HIS A 30 -13.17 -8.36 16.06
C HIS A 30 -14.23 -7.24 16.17
N ARG A 31 -13.82 -5.97 16.11
CA ARG A 31 -14.73 -4.81 16.18
C ARG A 31 -15.10 -4.25 14.82
N GLN A 32 -14.49 -4.72 13.75
CA GLN A 32 -14.72 -4.26 12.40
C GLN A 32 -15.05 -5.44 11.49
N SER A 33 -15.81 -5.17 10.43
CA SER A 33 -16.11 -6.16 9.41
C SER A 33 -14.87 -6.44 8.58
N LEU A 34 -14.67 -7.68 8.18
CA LEU A 34 -13.68 -8.05 7.16
C LEU A 34 -14.01 -7.31 5.86
N GLU A 35 -13.02 -6.62 5.33
CA GLU A 35 -13.10 -5.93 4.04
C GLU A 35 -12.19 -6.62 3.02
N SER A 36 -12.68 -6.78 1.80
CA SER A 36 -11.89 -7.33 0.68
C SER A 36 -11.80 -6.31 -0.44
N TYR A 37 -10.59 -6.08 -0.94
CA TYR A 37 -10.30 -5.12 -2.00
C TYR A 37 -9.62 -5.82 -3.18
N TRP A 38 -10.16 -5.60 -4.37
CA TRP A 38 -9.63 -6.11 -5.62
C TRP A 38 -9.16 -4.93 -6.49
N MET A 39 -7.92 -4.98 -6.98
CA MET A 39 -7.39 -3.94 -7.86
C MET A 39 -8.27 -3.74 -9.11
N SER A 40 -8.81 -4.81 -9.67
CA SER A 40 -9.74 -4.76 -10.81
C SER A 40 -11.00 -3.96 -10.51
N ASP A 41 -11.53 -4.05 -9.28
CA ASP A 41 -12.71 -3.31 -8.87
C ASP A 41 -12.39 -1.83 -8.64
N MET A 42 -11.23 -1.55 -8.02
CA MET A 42 -10.74 -0.18 -7.82
C MET A 42 -10.54 0.53 -9.17
N GLU A 43 -9.99 -0.15 -10.15
CA GLU A 43 -9.79 0.39 -11.48
C GLU A 43 -11.12 0.60 -12.21
N ARG A 44 -12.02 -0.39 -12.18
CA ARG A 44 -13.33 -0.33 -12.84
C ARG A 44 -14.26 0.71 -12.23
N GLU A 45 -14.37 0.74 -10.89
CA GLU A 45 -15.35 1.57 -10.19
C GLU A 45 -14.84 3.00 -9.94
N LEU A 46 -13.55 3.15 -9.67
CA LEU A 46 -12.95 4.41 -9.24
C LEU A 46 -11.95 4.99 -10.26
N GLY A 47 -11.60 4.24 -11.31
CA GLY A 47 -10.56 4.63 -12.25
C GLY A 47 -9.15 4.67 -11.62
N LEU A 48 -8.94 3.92 -10.53
CA LEU A 48 -7.70 3.89 -9.78
C LEU A 48 -6.85 2.68 -10.19
N SER A 49 -6.13 2.80 -11.30
CA SER A 49 -5.07 1.86 -11.66
C SER A 49 -3.88 1.97 -10.70
N ARG A 50 -2.99 0.98 -10.69
CA ARG A 50 -1.75 1.04 -9.90
C ARG A 50 -0.94 2.31 -10.17
N THR A 51 -0.76 2.69 -11.43
CA THR A 51 -0.08 3.94 -11.80
C THR A 51 -0.75 5.14 -11.16
N ARG A 52 -2.06 5.18 -11.16
CA ARG A 52 -2.84 6.28 -10.59
C ARG A 52 -2.71 6.34 -9.06
N LEU A 53 -2.64 5.19 -8.39
CA LEU A 53 -2.38 5.11 -6.95
C LEU A 53 -0.98 5.61 -6.61
N ILE A 54 0.04 5.25 -7.38
CA ILE A 54 1.40 5.78 -7.21
C ILE A 54 1.43 7.30 -7.41
N GLN A 55 0.74 7.82 -8.42
CA GLN A 55 0.61 9.27 -8.63
C GLN A 55 -0.10 9.95 -7.46
N LEU A 56 -1.11 9.33 -6.86
CA LEU A 56 -1.75 9.83 -5.64
C LEU A 56 -0.81 9.85 -4.45
N ALA A 57 0.05 8.85 -4.29
CA ALA A 57 1.05 8.82 -3.23
C ALA A 57 2.00 10.02 -3.30
N PHE A 58 2.45 10.41 -4.50
CA PHE A 58 3.27 11.62 -4.69
C PHE A 58 2.55 12.92 -4.33
N LEU A 59 1.23 12.97 -4.49
CA LEU A 59 0.43 14.16 -4.18
C LEU A 59 0.02 14.22 -2.70
N LEU A 60 -0.29 13.08 -2.09
CA LEU A 60 -0.82 12.97 -0.74
C LEU A 60 0.26 12.73 0.33
N GLY A 61 1.36 12.14 -0.05
CA GLY A 61 2.39 11.61 0.83
C GLY A 61 2.28 10.11 1.03
N SER A 62 3.39 9.48 1.34
CA SER A 62 3.56 8.05 1.59
C SER A 62 4.89 7.82 2.32
N ASP A 63 5.32 6.58 2.51
CA ASP A 63 6.58 6.26 3.18
C ASP A 63 7.82 6.81 2.46
N TYR A 64 7.76 7.02 1.13
CA TYR A 64 8.90 7.51 0.34
C TYR A 64 8.78 8.98 -0.07
N THR A 65 7.59 9.59 0.00
CA THR A 65 7.39 10.98 -0.43
C THR A 65 6.52 11.74 0.56
N GLU A 66 6.90 12.98 0.85
CA GLU A 66 6.19 13.84 1.81
C GLU A 66 4.83 14.33 1.29
N GLY A 67 4.58 14.19 -0.01
CA GLY A 67 3.39 14.76 -0.64
C GLY A 67 3.45 16.28 -0.78
N LEU A 68 2.35 16.86 -1.21
CA LEU A 68 2.25 18.30 -1.43
C LEU A 68 1.43 18.97 -0.32
N THR A 69 2.03 19.95 0.36
CA THR A 69 1.37 20.68 1.45
C THR A 69 0.06 21.33 1.00
N GLY A 70 -1.05 20.95 1.63
CA GLY A 70 -2.38 21.47 1.32
C GLY A 70 -3.12 20.68 0.23
N VAL A 71 -2.55 19.59 -0.26
CA VAL A 71 -3.22 18.64 -1.16
C VAL A 71 -3.84 17.51 -0.34
N GLY A 72 -5.16 17.45 -0.33
CA GLY A 72 -5.91 16.30 0.20
C GLY A 72 -6.49 15.46 -0.94
N PRO A 73 -7.19 14.34 -0.62
CA PRO A 73 -7.66 13.38 -1.62
C PRO A 73 -8.49 14.00 -2.75
N VAL A 74 -9.37 14.95 -2.42
CA VAL A 74 -10.22 15.62 -3.41
C VAL A 74 -9.38 16.44 -4.40
N LEU A 75 -8.44 17.23 -3.89
CA LEU A 75 -7.59 18.06 -4.74
C LEU A 75 -6.61 17.23 -5.57
N ALA A 76 -6.07 16.15 -5.00
CA ALA A 76 -5.22 15.19 -5.71
C ALA A 76 -5.95 14.55 -6.89
N MET A 77 -7.18 14.08 -6.69
CA MET A 77 -8.01 13.53 -7.76
C MET A 77 -8.33 14.57 -8.84
N GLU A 78 -8.55 15.83 -8.47
CA GLU A 78 -8.76 16.91 -9.43
C GLU A 78 -7.51 17.22 -10.25
N ILE A 79 -6.33 17.23 -9.62
CA ILE A 79 -5.05 17.39 -10.32
C ILE A 79 -4.90 16.27 -11.35
N LEU A 80 -5.06 15.00 -10.93
CA LEU A 80 -4.94 13.86 -11.84
C LEU A 80 -6.02 13.81 -12.93
N SER A 81 -7.17 14.43 -12.70
CA SER A 81 -8.22 14.52 -13.72
C SER A 81 -7.90 15.56 -14.80
N LEU A 82 -7.15 16.61 -14.46
CA LEU A 82 -6.68 17.59 -15.42
C LEU A 82 -5.53 17.09 -16.30
N TYR A 83 -4.76 16.16 -15.77
CA TYR A 83 -3.57 15.60 -16.42
C TYR A 83 -3.70 14.07 -16.46
N PRO A 84 -4.41 13.51 -17.46
CA PRO A 84 -4.56 12.07 -17.59
C PRO A 84 -3.28 11.39 -18.10
N GLY A 85 -3.14 10.10 -17.78
CA GLY A 85 -2.05 9.25 -18.27
C GLY A 85 -0.86 9.15 -17.34
N ASP A 86 0.19 8.49 -17.81
CA ASP A 86 1.34 8.10 -17.00
C ASP A 86 2.25 9.27 -16.61
N HIS A 87 2.22 10.35 -17.39
CA HIS A 87 2.99 11.57 -17.16
C HIS A 87 2.17 12.69 -16.51
N ALA A 88 1.15 12.32 -15.73
CA ALA A 88 0.26 13.29 -15.08
C ALA A 88 1.01 14.23 -14.13
N LEU A 89 1.94 13.69 -13.35
CA LEU A 89 2.71 14.47 -12.36
C LEU A 89 3.68 15.45 -13.04
N GLU A 90 4.38 15.01 -14.07
CA GLU A 90 5.29 15.85 -14.85
C GLU A 90 4.51 16.99 -15.54
N SER A 91 3.36 16.70 -16.13
CA SER A 91 2.50 17.69 -16.76
C SER A 91 1.95 18.70 -15.74
N PHE A 92 1.58 18.23 -14.55
CA PHE A 92 1.17 19.10 -13.44
C PHE A 92 2.33 19.98 -12.97
N ARG A 93 3.54 19.42 -12.76
CA ARG A 93 4.75 20.17 -12.40
C ARG A 93 5.04 21.26 -13.39
N ASP A 94 5.05 20.96 -14.68
CA ASP A 94 5.39 21.91 -15.72
C ASP A 94 4.39 23.07 -15.75
N TRP A 95 3.09 22.79 -15.65
CA TRP A 95 2.08 23.83 -15.51
C TRP A 95 2.26 24.65 -14.22
N TRP A 96 2.53 23.98 -13.10
CA TRP A 96 2.70 24.66 -11.82
C TRP A 96 3.92 25.60 -11.81
N ARG A 97 5.00 25.21 -12.47
CA ARG A 97 6.17 26.08 -12.64
C ARG A 97 5.86 27.35 -13.43
N GLU A 98 5.08 27.25 -14.51
CA GLU A 98 4.61 28.42 -15.26
C GLU A 98 3.78 29.36 -14.37
N VAL A 99 2.93 28.80 -13.50
CA VAL A 99 2.18 29.58 -12.50
C VAL A 99 3.12 30.27 -11.52
N GLN A 100 4.13 29.58 -11.02
CA GLN A 100 5.11 30.14 -10.08
C GLN A 100 5.97 31.26 -10.71
N MET A 101 6.27 31.16 -12.00
CA MET A 101 6.98 32.18 -12.76
C MET A 101 6.10 33.40 -13.13
N GLY A 102 4.80 33.34 -12.86
CA GLY A 102 3.85 34.38 -13.20
C GLY A 102 3.42 34.39 -14.67
N HIS A 103 3.73 33.36 -15.43
CA HIS A 103 3.38 33.24 -16.84
C HIS A 103 1.93 32.79 -17.06
N ASP A 104 1.37 31.95 -16.19
CA ASP A 104 -0.05 31.51 -16.22
C ASP A 104 -0.81 32.07 -15.01
N THR A 105 -1.10 33.37 -15.06
CA THR A 105 -1.80 34.07 -13.97
C THR A 105 -3.33 33.97 -14.08
N MET A 106 -3.85 33.64 -15.27
CA MET A 106 -5.29 33.50 -15.51
C MET A 106 -5.70 32.03 -15.65
N PRO A 107 -6.33 31.44 -14.63
CA PRO A 107 -6.75 30.05 -14.70
C PRO A 107 -7.84 29.85 -15.75
N ARG A 108 -7.59 28.93 -16.70
CA ARG A 108 -8.51 28.60 -17.80
C ARG A 108 -9.74 27.80 -17.34
N SER A 109 -9.78 27.33 -16.08
CA SER A 109 -10.89 26.57 -15.51
C SER A 109 -11.06 26.84 -14.01
N LYS A 110 -12.28 26.60 -13.48
CA LYS A 110 -12.55 26.71 -12.03
C LYS A 110 -11.67 25.78 -11.20
N VAL A 111 -11.34 24.60 -11.74
CA VAL A 111 -10.48 23.62 -11.07
C VAL A 111 -9.07 24.15 -10.97
N ARG A 112 -8.46 24.66 -12.05
CA ARG A 112 -7.13 25.29 -12.01
C ARG A 112 -7.10 26.48 -11.05
N ALA A 113 -8.14 27.31 -11.02
CA ALA A 113 -8.26 28.43 -10.07
C ALA A 113 -8.24 27.95 -8.61
N ARG A 114 -8.92 26.82 -8.34
CA ARG A 114 -8.93 26.22 -7.00
C ARG A 114 -7.56 25.67 -6.62
N ILE A 115 -6.92 24.96 -7.51
CA ILE A 115 -5.56 24.42 -7.30
C ILE A 115 -4.57 25.57 -7.04
N GLN A 116 -4.56 26.61 -7.88
CA GLN A 116 -3.70 27.79 -7.70
C GLN A 116 -3.89 28.42 -6.32
N ARG A 117 -5.14 28.60 -5.88
CA ARG A 117 -5.45 29.17 -4.57
C ARG A 117 -5.01 28.27 -3.42
N ALA A 118 -5.18 26.97 -3.56
CA ALA A 118 -4.83 26.00 -2.51
C ALA A 118 -3.32 25.86 -2.32
N LEU A 119 -2.55 25.94 -3.41
CA LEU A 119 -1.10 25.67 -3.42
C LEU A 119 -0.26 26.93 -3.39
N ARG A 120 -0.84 28.14 -3.64
CA ARG A 120 -0.12 29.40 -3.61
C ARG A 120 0.61 29.55 -2.27
N ASP A 121 1.87 29.92 -2.33
CA ASP A 121 2.75 30.16 -1.18
C ASP A 121 3.02 28.92 -0.29
N LYS A 122 2.56 27.73 -0.69
CA LYS A 122 2.73 26.49 0.07
C LYS A 122 3.58 25.44 -0.63
N VAL A 123 3.51 25.40 -1.96
CA VAL A 123 4.13 24.33 -2.75
C VAL A 123 5.11 24.93 -3.74
N HIS A 124 6.38 24.56 -3.60
CA HIS A 124 7.42 24.78 -4.57
C HIS A 124 7.87 23.44 -5.13
N LEU A 125 7.67 23.24 -6.44
CA LEU A 125 8.11 22.03 -7.13
C LEU A 125 9.48 22.28 -7.77
N SER A 126 10.43 21.40 -7.43
CA SER A 126 11.73 21.36 -8.10
C SER A 126 11.61 20.84 -9.54
N SER A 127 12.67 21.02 -10.34
CA SER A 127 12.75 20.41 -11.68
C SER A 127 12.69 18.91 -11.65
N ASP A 128 13.16 18.33 -10.57
CA ASP A 128 13.37 16.87 -10.42
C ASP A 128 12.18 16.17 -9.80
N TRP A 129 11.17 16.93 -9.35
CA TRP A 129 9.91 16.33 -8.89
C TRP A 129 9.03 15.92 -10.07
N PRO A 130 8.37 14.75 -10.07
CA PRO A 130 8.47 13.69 -9.08
C PRO A 130 9.84 13.00 -9.14
N ASP A 131 10.41 12.64 -7.99
CA ASP A 131 11.70 11.97 -7.92
C ASP A 131 11.65 10.59 -8.58
N VAL A 132 12.64 10.33 -9.45
CA VAL A 132 12.69 9.10 -10.23
C VAL A 132 12.97 7.88 -9.33
N TYR A 133 13.82 8.04 -8.31
CA TYR A 133 14.17 6.95 -7.42
C TYR A 133 13.00 6.57 -6.49
N GLU A 134 12.27 7.57 -5.98
CA GLU A 134 11.03 7.34 -5.22
C GLU A 134 9.99 6.60 -6.07
N ARG A 135 9.85 6.99 -7.34
CA ARG A 135 8.94 6.33 -8.28
C ARG A 135 9.38 4.89 -8.57
N GLU A 136 10.67 4.67 -8.77
CA GLU A 136 11.23 3.35 -9.04
C GLU A 136 11.04 2.40 -7.86
N ALA A 137 11.13 2.91 -6.63
CA ALA A 137 10.86 2.12 -5.42
C ALA A 137 9.45 1.48 -5.42
N TYR A 138 8.46 2.15 -6.01
CA TYR A 138 7.12 1.57 -6.17
C TYR A 138 6.99 0.71 -7.43
N VAL A 139 7.53 1.16 -8.57
CA VAL A 139 7.32 0.51 -9.87
C VAL A 139 8.12 -0.77 -9.99
N ALA A 140 9.38 -0.74 -9.54
CA ALA A 140 10.33 -1.85 -9.60
C ALA A 140 11.02 -2.06 -8.24
N PRO A 141 10.25 -2.41 -7.19
CA PRO A 141 10.80 -2.62 -5.86
C PRO A 141 11.81 -3.76 -5.87
N HIS A 142 12.80 -3.65 -5.00
CA HIS A 142 13.74 -4.74 -4.79
C HIS A 142 13.01 -5.89 -4.10
N VAL A 143 12.93 -7.04 -4.76
CA VAL A 143 12.26 -8.25 -4.27
C VAL A 143 13.27 -9.40 -4.17
N ASP A 144 12.98 -10.34 -3.29
CA ASP A 144 13.72 -11.60 -3.23
C ASP A 144 13.31 -12.49 -4.40
N ASP A 145 14.26 -12.86 -5.25
CA ASP A 145 14.05 -13.71 -6.43
C ASP A 145 14.21 -15.21 -6.10
N SER A 146 14.25 -15.57 -4.82
CA SER A 146 14.33 -16.96 -4.40
C SER A 146 13.12 -17.77 -4.86
N ASP A 147 13.36 -18.85 -5.58
CA ASP A 147 12.36 -19.85 -5.98
C ASP A 147 12.12 -20.92 -4.90
N GLU A 148 12.66 -20.75 -3.70
CA GLU A 148 12.47 -21.71 -2.62
C GLU A 148 10.99 -21.82 -2.25
N PRO A 149 10.41 -23.02 -2.26
CA PRO A 149 9.00 -23.20 -1.90
C PRO A 149 8.77 -22.85 -0.44
N SER A 150 7.76 -22.04 -0.19
CA SER A 150 7.33 -21.73 1.18
C SER A 150 6.82 -23.00 1.86
N VAL A 151 7.52 -23.43 2.90
CA VAL A 151 7.13 -24.58 3.72
C VAL A 151 6.61 -24.08 5.06
N TRP A 152 5.43 -24.51 5.44
CA TRP A 152 4.91 -24.22 6.77
C TRP A 152 5.79 -24.86 7.84
N GLY A 153 6.32 -24.04 8.74
CA GLY A 153 7.02 -24.53 9.92
C GLY A 153 6.08 -25.21 10.90
N HIS A 154 6.62 -26.11 11.70
CA HIS A 154 5.92 -26.67 12.85
C HIS A 154 6.16 -25.77 14.07
N ALA A 155 5.09 -25.35 14.72
CA ALA A 155 5.21 -24.54 15.92
C ALA A 155 5.80 -25.36 17.06
N ASP A 156 6.89 -24.86 17.63
CA ASP A 156 7.58 -25.43 18.79
C ASP A 156 6.99 -24.81 20.08
N LEU A 157 6.27 -25.64 20.84
CA LEU A 157 5.62 -25.19 22.08
C LEU A 157 6.62 -24.69 23.12
N ASP A 158 7.75 -25.35 23.25
CA ASP A 158 8.73 -24.99 24.29
C ASP A 158 9.49 -23.72 23.92
N ALA A 159 9.79 -23.54 22.64
CA ALA A 159 10.35 -22.28 22.14
C ALA A 159 9.35 -21.11 22.31
N ILE A 160 8.05 -21.32 22.04
CA ILE A 160 7.01 -20.31 22.27
C ILE A 160 6.88 -19.95 23.76
N ARG A 161 6.90 -20.95 24.64
CA ARG A 161 6.87 -20.72 26.11
C ARG A 161 8.08 -19.93 26.58
N ALA A 162 9.27 -20.29 26.11
CA ALA A 162 10.51 -19.59 26.44
C ALA A 162 10.46 -18.14 25.99
N PHE A 163 10.06 -17.89 24.73
CA PHE A 163 9.92 -16.55 24.17
C PHE A 163 8.91 -15.70 24.97
N LEU A 164 7.71 -16.20 25.21
CA LEU A 164 6.69 -15.46 25.95
C LEU A 164 7.05 -15.24 27.42
N HIS A 165 7.80 -16.16 28.01
CA HIS A 165 8.33 -15.98 29.37
C HIS A 165 9.41 -14.89 29.40
N GLU A 166 10.34 -14.90 28.47
CA GLU A 166 11.45 -13.94 28.40
C GLU A 166 10.96 -12.51 28.16
N TYR A 167 10.10 -12.31 27.14
CA TYR A 167 9.69 -10.95 26.71
C TYR A 167 8.46 -10.41 27.41
N LEU A 168 7.53 -11.26 27.83
CA LEU A 168 6.26 -10.86 28.44
C LEU A 168 6.06 -11.36 29.87
N HIS A 169 7.02 -12.11 30.42
CA HIS A 169 6.95 -12.75 31.74
C HIS A 169 5.70 -13.65 31.90
N TRP A 170 5.26 -14.29 30.82
CA TRP A 170 4.12 -15.19 30.85
C TRP A 170 4.58 -16.58 31.34
N PRO A 171 3.98 -17.12 32.41
CA PRO A 171 4.21 -18.50 32.79
C PRO A 171 3.53 -19.48 31.81
N ALA A 172 4.00 -20.71 31.74
CA ALA A 172 3.39 -21.74 30.89
C ALA A 172 1.89 -21.91 31.10
N SER A 173 1.41 -21.78 32.34
CA SER A 173 -0.02 -21.82 32.69
C SER A 173 -0.86 -20.74 32.01
N LYS A 174 -0.25 -19.59 31.64
CA LYS A 174 -0.91 -18.52 30.88
C LYS A 174 -0.77 -18.73 29.38
N THR A 175 0.33 -19.31 28.91
CA THR A 175 0.61 -19.53 27.48
C THR A 175 -0.21 -20.72 26.94
N ASP A 176 -0.25 -21.83 27.65
CA ASP A 176 -0.82 -23.10 27.20
C ASP A 176 -2.28 -23.01 26.75
N PRO A 177 -3.19 -22.32 27.46
CA PRO A 177 -4.59 -22.20 27.05
C PRO A 177 -4.77 -21.57 25.65
N TYR A 178 -3.82 -20.75 25.18
CA TYR A 178 -3.88 -20.12 23.86
C TYR A 178 -3.18 -20.97 22.79
N VAL A 179 -2.08 -21.62 23.13
CA VAL A 179 -1.22 -22.27 22.14
C VAL A 179 -1.65 -23.72 21.89
N LEU A 180 -1.98 -24.48 22.92
CA LEU A 180 -2.32 -25.90 22.79
C LEU A 180 -3.52 -26.17 21.87
N PRO A 181 -4.63 -25.39 21.90
CA PRO A 181 -5.74 -25.60 20.97
C PRO A 181 -5.32 -25.40 19.51
N VAL A 182 -4.49 -24.38 19.23
CA VAL A 182 -3.99 -24.09 17.87
C VAL A 182 -3.08 -25.23 17.36
N LEU A 183 -2.18 -25.72 18.20
CA LEU A 183 -1.32 -26.86 17.84
C LEU A 183 -2.11 -28.15 17.59
N ALA A 184 -3.16 -28.38 18.37
CA ALA A 184 -4.06 -29.52 18.15
C ALA A 184 -4.78 -29.42 16.81
N GLN A 185 -5.24 -28.22 16.45
CA GLN A 185 -5.91 -27.96 15.18
C GLN A 185 -4.94 -28.10 14.00
N GLN A 186 -3.71 -27.57 14.09
CA GLN A 186 -2.69 -27.74 13.06
C GLN A 186 -2.40 -29.20 12.77
N ARG A 187 -2.23 -30.03 13.81
CA ARG A 187 -2.03 -31.48 13.67
C ARG A 187 -3.21 -32.18 12.99
N HIS A 188 -4.42 -31.72 13.24
CA HIS A 188 -5.62 -32.28 12.62
C HIS A 188 -5.68 -31.89 11.15
N THR A 189 -5.46 -30.62 10.82
CA THR A 189 -5.47 -30.12 9.44
C THR A 189 -4.36 -30.73 8.60
N ALA A 190 -3.15 -30.89 9.13
CA ALA A 190 -2.03 -31.54 8.45
C ALA A 190 -2.33 -33.02 8.08
N ARG A 191 -3.17 -33.71 8.85
CA ARG A 191 -3.60 -35.07 8.53
C ARG A 191 -4.67 -35.15 7.44
N LEU A 192 -5.37 -34.04 7.18
CA LEU A 192 -6.49 -33.97 6.21
C LEU A 192 -6.06 -33.41 4.85
N GLN A 193 -4.92 -32.75 4.76
CA GLN A 193 -4.43 -32.24 3.48
C GLN A 193 -3.64 -33.35 2.75
N PRO A 194 -4.11 -33.80 1.58
CA PRO A 194 -3.26 -34.61 0.70
C PRO A 194 -2.08 -33.70 0.28
N VAL A 195 -0.86 -34.26 0.31
CA VAL A 195 0.35 -33.62 -0.18
C VAL A 195 0.09 -33.12 -1.60
N ARG A 196 -0.10 -31.82 -1.79
CA ARG A 196 -0.11 -31.24 -3.14
C ARG A 196 1.29 -31.41 -3.69
N ALA A 197 1.42 -32.21 -4.74
CA ALA A 197 2.65 -32.32 -5.50
C ALA A 197 3.03 -30.90 -6.02
N PRO A 198 4.33 -30.55 -6.01
CA PRO A 198 4.79 -29.29 -6.60
C PRO A 198 4.36 -29.25 -8.07
N ARG A 199 3.83 -28.09 -8.51
CA ARG A 199 3.54 -27.81 -9.92
C ARG A 199 4.82 -27.51 -10.68
#